data_89502cfa1c14493c33d245cc274ac842
#
_entry.id   89502cfa1c14493c33d245cc274ac842
#
_cell.length_a   1.000
_cell.length_b   1.000
_cell.length_c   1.000
_cell.angle_alpha   90.00
_cell.angle_beta   90.00
_cell.angle_gamma   90.00
#
_symmetry.space_group_name_H-M   'P 1'
#
loop_
_entity.id
_entity.type
_entity.pdbx_description
1 polymer ?
#
loop_
_entity_poly.entity_id
_entity_poly.type
_entity_poly.pdbx_seq_one_letter_code
_entity_poly.pdbx_strand_id
1 'polypeptide(L)'
;MTNPYLALVMTAAILLTGCTTSHPPLPTVESVDLQRYYGTWYEIARLPNRFQSMCVSDTQAAYRPDGNHVAVVNSCRTADGKVEQADGIAKLVEGSRGAKLRVSFFRPFYGNYWILALDPAYRWVLVGEPGRDYAWILARAPKLDEATLEALLARAAALGFDRQAFLKTPHTGAAR
;
A
#
# COMPACT_ATOMS: atom_id res chain seq x y z
N MET A 1 -13.85 -25.14 -71.95
CA MET A 1 -14.71 -24.10 -71.39
C MET A 1 -14.39 -24.01 -69.92
N THR A 2 -13.56 -23.11 -69.57
CA THR A 2 -12.92 -22.94 -68.27
C THR A 2 -13.66 -21.89 -67.45
N ASN A 3 -13.99 -22.18 -66.25
CA ASN A 3 -14.53 -21.18 -65.34
C ASN A 3 -13.69 -21.05 -64.08
N PRO A 4 -13.04 -19.90 -63.85
CA PRO A 4 -12.23 -19.69 -62.65
C PRO A 4 -12.97 -18.79 -61.67
N TYR A 5 -13.50 -19.33 -60.59
CA TYR A 5 -13.83 -18.52 -59.42
C TYR A 5 -12.70 -18.65 -58.39
N LEU A 6 -11.79 -17.72 -58.43
CA LEU A 6 -10.79 -17.49 -57.45
C LEU A 6 -11.42 -16.74 -56.29
N ALA A 7 -11.78 -17.46 -55.22
CA ALA A 7 -12.29 -16.83 -54.00
C ALA A 7 -11.15 -16.26 -53.18
N LEU A 8 -11.04 -14.93 -53.17
CA LEU A 8 -10.07 -14.20 -52.34
C LEU A 8 -10.58 -14.16 -50.89
N VAL A 9 -10.05 -15.04 -50.03
CA VAL A 9 -10.33 -14.99 -48.59
C VAL A 9 -9.45 -13.92 -47.97
N MET A 10 -10.02 -12.74 -47.71
CA MET A 10 -9.38 -11.69 -46.92
C MET A 10 -9.46 -12.05 -45.42
N THR A 11 -8.38 -12.55 -44.88
CA THR A 11 -8.24 -12.78 -43.43
C THR A 11 -7.97 -11.43 -42.74
N ALA A 12 -9.00 -10.84 -42.14
CA ALA A 12 -8.86 -9.66 -41.32
C ALA A 12 -8.20 -10.07 -39.99
N ALA A 13 -6.92 -9.76 -39.82
CA ALA A 13 -6.20 -9.90 -38.56
C ALA A 13 -6.67 -8.78 -37.61
N ILE A 14 -7.53 -9.12 -36.66
CA ILE A 14 -7.93 -8.22 -35.57
C ILE A 14 -6.74 -8.14 -34.59
N LEU A 15 -5.98 -7.06 -34.67
CA LEU A 15 -4.98 -6.70 -33.66
C LEU A 15 -5.70 -6.26 -32.39
N LEU A 16 -5.88 -7.18 -31.44
CA LEU A 16 -6.27 -6.86 -30.07
C LEU A 16 -5.09 -6.16 -29.39
N THR A 17 -5.00 -4.85 -29.51
CA THR A 17 -4.15 -4.03 -28.67
C THR A 17 -4.73 -4.02 -27.27
N GLY A 18 -4.35 -5.01 -26.46
CA GLY A 18 -4.62 -5.01 -25.03
C GLY A 18 -3.87 -3.83 -24.39
N CYS A 19 -4.60 -2.79 -23.97
CA CYS A 19 -4.03 -1.75 -23.10
C CYS A 19 -3.72 -2.38 -21.73
N THR A 20 -2.55 -2.99 -21.60
CA THR A 20 -1.96 -3.22 -20.28
C THR A 20 -1.54 -1.86 -19.74
N THR A 21 -2.26 -1.32 -18.77
CA THR A 21 -1.83 -0.14 -18.02
C THR A 21 -0.60 -0.54 -17.18
N SER A 22 0.55 -0.53 -17.81
CA SER A 22 1.83 -0.73 -17.14
C SER A 22 2.21 0.59 -16.48
N HIS A 23 2.08 0.66 -15.16
CA HIS A 23 2.59 1.80 -14.41
C HIS A 23 4.13 1.87 -14.51
N PRO A 24 4.72 3.08 -14.55
CA PRO A 24 6.17 3.23 -14.43
C PRO A 24 6.69 2.55 -13.15
N PRO A 25 7.96 2.12 -13.11
CA PRO A 25 8.55 1.55 -11.89
C PRO A 25 8.31 2.47 -10.69
N LEU A 26 7.83 1.90 -9.58
CA LEU A 26 7.54 2.64 -8.37
C LEU A 26 8.84 2.90 -7.59
N PRO A 27 9.29 4.16 -7.45
CA PRO A 27 10.49 4.46 -6.68
C PRO A 27 10.21 4.30 -5.18
N THR A 28 11.24 3.90 -4.43
CA THR A 28 11.23 3.84 -2.95
C THR A 28 12.25 4.80 -2.39
N VAL A 29 12.21 5.02 -1.08
CA VAL A 29 13.34 5.63 -0.35
C VAL A 29 14.60 4.78 -0.54
N GLU A 30 15.76 5.37 -0.36
CA GLU A 30 17.03 4.68 -0.59
C GLU A 30 17.30 3.58 0.44
N SER A 31 16.99 3.85 1.71
CA SER A 31 17.17 2.91 2.82
C SER A 31 16.24 3.24 3.98
N VAL A 32 15.99 2.24 4.82
CA VAL A 32 15.20 2.36 6.05
C VAL A 32 15.96 1.70 7.20
N ASP A 33 16.19 2.45 8.26
CA ASP A 33 16.62 1.91 9.54
C ASP A 33 15.41 1.26 10.23
N LEU A 34 15.37 -0.06 10.24
CA LEU A 34 14.26 -0.80 10.82
C LEU A 34 14.16 -0.61 12.33
N GLN A 35 15.27 -0.36 13.05
CA GLN A 35 15.22 -0.11 14.49
C GLN A 35 14.41 1.15 14.80
N ARG A 36 14.55 2.18 13.97
CA ARG A 36 13.76 3.41 14.06
C ARG A 36 12.33 3.22 13.52
N TYR A 37 12.13 2.25 12.63
CA TYR A 37 10.82 1.97 12.03
C TYR A 37 9.91 1.15 12.97
N TYR A 38 10.47 0.36 13.87
CA TYR A 38 9.70 -0.43 14.84
C TYR A 38 8.82 0.44 15.75
N GLY A 39 7.84 -0.19 16.38
CA GLY A 39 6.84 0.44 17.23
C GLY A 39 5.53 0.71 16.51
N THR A 40 4.71 1.57 17.08
CA THR A 40 3.37 1.86 16.60
C THR A 40 3.36 2.97 15.55
N TRP A 41 2.54 2.77 14.53
CA TRP A 41 2.18 3.74 13.50
C TRP A 41 0.66 3.83 13.41
N TYR A 42 0.13 5.04 13.44
CA TYR A 42 -1.29 5.35 13.25
C TYR A 42 -1.58 5.58 11.77
N GLU A 43 -2.64 4.95 11.26
CA GLU A 43 -3.09 5.21 9.89
C GLU A 43 -3.77 6.57 9.83
N ILE A 44 -3.26 7.48 9.01
CA ILE A 44 -3.83 8.81 8.79
C ILE A 44 -4.78 8.80 7.60
N ALA A 45 -4.37 8.12 6.53
CA ALA A 45 -5.21 7.91 5.35
C ALA A 45 -4.79 6.63 4.61
N ARG A 46 -5.72 6.07 3.85
CA ARG A 46 -5.46 4.88 3.02
C ARG A 46 -6.30 4.88 1.74
N LEU A 47 -5.88 4.16 0.74
CA LEU A 47 -6.77 3.75 -0.33
C LEU A 47 -7.75 2.68 0.18
N PRO A 48 -9.00 2.66 -0.34
CA PRO A 48 -9.97 1.63 0.00
C PRO A 48 -9.39 0.23 -0.24
N ASN A 49 -9.59 -0.66 0.71
CA ASN A 49 -9.21 -2.05 0.55
C ASN A 49 -10.17 -2.99 1.30
N ARG A 50 -10.31 -4.21 0.80
CA ARG A 50 -11.25 -5.18 1.35
C ARG A 50 -10.85 -5.74 2.72
N PHE A 51 -9.55 -5.70 3.06
CA PHE A 51 -9.08 -6.28 4.33
C PHE A 51 -9.38 -5.38 5.51
N GLN A 52 -9.68 -4.10 5.28
CA GLN A 52 -10.01 -3.10 6.31
C GLN A 52 -11.44 -2.58 6.16
N SER A 53 -12.30 -3.29 5.41
CA SER A 53 -13.69 -2.85 5.18
C SER A 53 -14.51 -2.74 6.47
N MET A 54 -14.17 -3.50 7.52
CA MET A 54 -14.78 -3.43 8.82
C MET A 54 -14.26 -2.29 9.70
N CYS A 55 -13.10 -1.72 9.37
CA CYS A 55 -12.45 -0.69 10.18
C CYS A 55 -13.06 0.69 9.96
N VAL A 56 -13.56 1.32 11.02
CA VAL A 56 -14.17 2.66 10.97
C VAL A 56 -13.30 3.73 11.63
N SER A 57 -12.44 3.36 12.60
CA SER A 57 -11.56 4.30 13.30
C SER A 57 -10.37 3.60 13.98
N ASP A 58 -9.47 4.40 14.53
CA ASP A 58 -8.36 3.97 15.40
C ASP A 58 -7.47 2.90 14.79
N THR A 59 -7.33 2.90 13.46
CA THR A 59 -6.47 1.95 12.76
C THR A 59 -5.01 2.25 13.04
N GLN A 60 -4.27 1.22 13.43
CA GLN A 60 -2.84 1.31 13.71
C GLN A 60 -2.11 0.01 13.33
N ALA A 61 -0.82 0.11 13.10
CA ALA A 61 0.08 -1.01 12.87
C ALA A 61 1.25 -0.95 13.86
N ALA A 62 1.56 -2.07 14.51
CA ALA A 62 2.74 -2.21 15.36
C ALA A 62 3.73 -3.17 14.71
N TYR A 63 4.99 -2.73 14.58
CA TYR A 63 6.08 -3.51 14.01
C TYR A 63 7.10 -3.86 15.09
N ARG A 64 7.53 -5.12 15.13
CA ARG A 64 8.54 -5.61 16.10
C ARG A 64 9.52 -6.56 15.40
N PRO A 65 10.78 -6.62 15.86
CA PRO A 65 11.72 -7.64 15.37
C PRO A 65 11.21 -9.05 15.74
N ASP A 66 11.37 -9.99 14.83
CA ASP A 66 11.00 -11.40 15.00
C ASP A 66 12.00 -12.29 14.23
N GLY A 67 13.14 -12.55 14.83
CA GLY A 67 14.26 -13.24 14.18
C GLY A 67 14.68 -12.53 12.89
N ASN A 68 14.60 -13.24 11.76
CA ASN A 68 14.91 -12.69 10.43
C ASN A 68 13.71 -12.00 9.76
N HIS A 69 12.63 -11.77 10.50
CA HIS A 69 11.39 -11.20 10.00
C HIS A 69 10.99 -10.00 10.87
N VAL A 70 9.91 -9.37 10.49
CA VAL A 70 9.25 -8.33 11.28
C VAL A 70 7.84 -8.83 11.60
N ALA A 71 7.52 -8.95 12.89
CA ALA A 71 6.14 -9.19 13.31
C ALA A 71 5.33 -7.92 13.11
N VAL A 72 4.14 -8.06 12.57
CA VAL A 72 3.20 -6.97 12.28
C VAL A 72 1.90 -7.26 13.00
N VAL A 73 1.42 -6.30 13.77
CA VAL A 73 0.10 -6.38 14.41
C VAL A 73 -0.70 -5.18 13.96
N ASN A 74 -1.73 -5.42 13.16
CA ASN A 74 -2.68 -4.39 12.78
C ASN A 74 -3.89 -4.46 13.70
N SER A 75 -4.42 -3.31 14.10
CA SER A 75 -5.67 -3.23 14.85
C SER A 75 -6.50 -2.04 14.40
N CYS A 76 -7.82 -2.15 14.55
CA CYS A 76 -8.75 -1.06 14.28
C CYS A 76 -10.01 -1.21 15.11
N ARG A 77 -10.82 -0.16 15.16
CA ARG A 77 -12.15 -0.20 15.78
C ARG A 77 -13.21 -0.38 14.70
N THR A 78 -14.16 -1.29 14.97
CA THR A 78 -15.32 -1.57 14.12
C THR A 78 -16.53 -0.71 14.51
N ALA A 79 -17.57 -0.70 13.69
CA ALA A 79 -18.78 0.11 13.91
C ALA A 79 -19.53 -0.23 15.20
N ASP A 80 -19.43 -1.47 15.68
CA ASP A 80 -20.01 -1.91 16.96
C ASP A 80 -19.10 -1.60 18.17
N GLY A 81 -18.00 -0.86 17.94
CA GLY A 81 -17.07 -0.40 18.97
C GLY A 81 -16.02 -1.42 19.40
N LYS A 82 -16.02 -2.62 18.83
CA LYS A 82 -15.00 -3.63 19.13
C LYS A 82 -13.65 -3.27 18.49
N VAL A 83 -12.59 -3.82 19.06
CA VAL A 83 -11.26 -3.78 18.49
C VAL A 83 -10.99 -5.10 17.78
N GLU A 84 -10.80 -5.02 16.49
CA GLU A 84 -10.32 -6.14 15.68
C GLU A 84 -8.79 -6.07 15.54
N GLN A 85 -8.16 -7.24 15.54
CA GLN A 85 -6.71 -7.38 15.40
C GLN A 85 -6.37 -8.46 14.39
N ALA A 86 -5.31 -8.21 13.61
CA ALA A 86 -4.72 -9.18 12.71
C ALA A 86 -3.21 -9.24 12.93
N ASP A 87 -2.70 -10.45 13.15
CA ASP A 87 -1.28 -10.73 13.30
C ASP A 87 -0.69 -11.16 11.96
N GLY A 88 0.41 -10.54 11.58
CA GLY A 88 1.10 -10.76 10.32
C GLY A 88 2.59 -10.83 10.48
N ILE A 89 3.24 -11.15 9.37
CA ILE A 89 4.69 -11.21 9.26
C ILE A 89 5.14 -10.45 8.02
N ALA A 90 6.23 -9.68 8.15
CA ALA A 90 6.87 -9.02 7.03
C ALA A 90 8.28 -9.59 6.81
N LYS A 91 8.62 -9.83 5.54
CA LYS A 91 9.94 -10.25 5.08
C LYS A 91 10.59 -9.11 4.32
N LEU A 92 11.86 -8.87 4.60
CA LEU A 92 12.65 -7.92 3.83
C LEU A 92 12.89 -8.45 2.42
N VAL A 93 12.80 -7.58 1.44
CA VAL A 93 13.26 -7.87 0.09
C VAL A 93 14.76 -7.63 0.03
N GLU A 94 15.51 -8.65 -0.37
CA GLU A 94 16.96 -8.58 -0.47
C GLU A 94 17.40 -7.42 -1.39
N GLY A 95 18.50 -6.77 -1.05
CA GLY A 95 19.03 -5.63 -1.81
C GLY A 95 18.26 -4.31 -1.66
N SER A 96 17.08 -4.32 -1.00
CA SER A 96 16.25 -3.10 -0.87
C SER A 96 16.67 -2.17 0.27
N ARG A 97 17.68 -2.53 1.04
CA ARG A 97 18.11 -1.77 2.22
C ARG A 97 16.97 -1.38 3.16
N GLY A 98 16.01 -2.29 3.36
CA GLY A 98 14.84 -2.09 4.22
C GLY A 98 13.68 -1.31 3.60
N ALA A 99 13.83 -0.76 2.39
CA ALA A 99 12.80 0.05 1.74
C ALA A 99 11.63 -0.77 1.16
N LYS A 100 11.82 -2.08 0.97
CA LYS A 100 10.78 -2.97 0.43
C LYS A 100 10.60 -4.17 1.33
N LEU A 101 9.35 -4.46 1.68
CA LEU A 101 8.95 -5.64 2.42
C LEU A 101 7.85 -6.39 1.65
N ARG A 102 7.67 -7.65 2.03
CA ARG A 102 6.51 -8.46 1.66
C ARG A 102 5.79 -8.85 2.92
N VAL A 103 4.52 -8.48 3.05
CA VAL A 103 3.70 -8.67 4.25
C VAL A 103 2.65 -9.73 4.00
N SER A 104 2.43 -10.60 4.98
CA SER A 104 1.39 -11.63 4.97
C SER A 104 0.64 -11.65 6.30
N PHE A 105 -0.67 -11.58 6.22
CA PHE A 105 -1.62 -11.89 7.30
C PHE A 105 -2.27 -13.26 7.12
N PHE A 106 -2.08 -13.87 5.94
CA PHE A 106 -2.62 -15.17 5.60
C PHE A 106 -1.64 -15.91 4.68
N ARG A 107 -0.74 -16.71 5.25
CA ARG A 107 0.21 -17.51 4.48
C ARG A 107 -0.48 -18.56 3.62
N PRO A 108 0.01 -18.84 2.39
CA PRO A 108 1.29 -18.38 1.81
C PRO A 108 1.23 -17.05 1.01
N PHE A 109 0.16 -16.29 1.09
CA PHE A 109 -0.05 -15.09 0.29
C PHE A 109 0.66 -13.89 0.90
N TYR A 110 1.47 -13.17 0.07
CA TYR A 110 2.24 -11.99 0.47
C TYR A 110 1.92 -10.81 -0.44
N GLY A 111 1.59 -9.68 0.14
CA GLY A 111 1.48 -8.39 -0.53
C GLY A 111 2.79 -7.59 -0.49
N ASN A 112 2.99 -6.72 -1.47
CA ASN A 112 4.10 -5.78 -1.46
C ASN A 112 3.80 -4.63 -0.48
N TYR A 113 4.84 -4.21 0.24
CA TYR A 113 4.82 -3.09 1.17
C TYR A 113 6.09 -2.27 0.94
N TRP A 114 5.99 -1.23 0.13
CA TRP A 114 7.14 -0.43 -0.30
C TRP A 114 7.08 0.96 0.33
N ILE A 115 8.18 1.41 0.91
CA ILE A 115 8.29 2.70 1.56
C ILE A 115 8.67 3.74 0.51
N LEU A 116 7.71 4.59 0.13
CA LEU A 116 7.80 5.53 -0.99
C LEU A 116 8.33 6.90 -0.57
N ALA A 117 7.99 7.30 0.67
CA ALA A 117 8.53 8.48 1.32
C ALA A 117 8.55 8.24 2.83
N LEU A 118 9.55 8.79 3.50
CA LEU A 118 9.74 8.65 4.94
C LEU A 118 10.33 9.95 5.47
N ASP A 119 9.74 10.46 6.56
CA ASP A 119 10.29 11.61 7.27
C ASP A 119 11.68 11.28 7.84
N PRO A 120 12.69 12.13 7.70
CA PRO A 120 14.02 11.89 8.26
C PRO A 120 14.03 11.63 9.77
N ALA A 121 13.06 12.19 10.51
CA ALA A 121 12.85 11.92 11.93
C ALA A 121 11.89 10.74 12.20
N TYR A 122 11.41 10.04 11.15
CA TYR A 122 10.47 8.91 11.24
C TYR A 122 9.12 9.28 11.87
N ARG A 123 8.63 10.48 11.66
CA ARG A 123 7.33 10.93 12.18
C ARG A 123 6.15 10.49 11.31
N TRP A 124 6.36 10.36 9.99
CA TRP A 124 5.37 9.91 9.03
C TRP A 124 6.02 9.08 7.91
N VAL A 125 5.20 8.30 7.24
CA VAL A 125 5.61 7.45 6.10
C VAL A 125 4.47 7.35 5.08
N LEU A 126 4.82 7.37 3.79
CA LEU A 126 3.96 6.98 2.68
C LEU A 126 4.38 5.59 2.22
N VAL A 127 3.44 4.67 2.26
CA VAL A 127 3.60 3.28 1.84
C VAL A 127 2.69 3.00 0.65
N GLY A 128 3.14 2.15 -0.26
CA GLY A 128 2.32 1.70 -1.38
C GLY A 128 2.87 0.42 -2.00
N GLU A 129 2.29 0.01 -3.11
CA GLU A 129 2.70 -1.18 -3.84
C GLU A 129 2.71 -0.91 -5.36
N PRO A 130 3.40 -1.74 -6.18
CA PRO A 130 3.62 -1.48 -7.61
C PRO A 130 2.36 -1.36 -8.47
N GLY A 131 1.25 -2.01 -8.10
CA GLY A 131 -0.03 -1.96 -8.82
C GLY A 131 -0.79 -0.65 -8.62
N ARG A 132 -0.48 0.12 -7.56
CA ARG A 132 -1.19 1.34 -7.10
C ARG A 132 -2.60 1.08 -6.56
N ASP A 133 -2.95 -0.17 -6.32
CA ASP A 133 -4.22 -0.53 -5.71
C ASP A 133 -4.26 -0.27 -4.21
N TYR A 134 -3.10 -0.28 -3.55
CA TYR A 134 -2.96 -0.13 -2.10
C TYR A 134 -1.93 0.93 -1.76
N ALA A 135 -2.33 1.86 -0.89
CA ALA A 135 -1.42 2.85 -0.30
C ALA A 135 -1.93 3.28 1.08
N TRP A 136 -0.98 3.67 1.94
CA TRP A 136 -1.23 4.15 3.30
C TRP A 136 -0.33 5.34 3.62
N ILE A 137 -0.88 6.32 4.31
CA ILE A 137 -0.14 7.37 5.00
C ILE A 137 -0.22 7.04 6.49
N LEU A 138 0.92 6.79 7.11
CA LEU A 138 1.01 6.46 8.52
C LEU A 138 1.81 7.53 9.25
N ALA A 139 1.53 7.71 10.55
CA ALA A 139 2.28 8.65 11.39
C ALA A 139 2.51 8.09 12.80
N ARG A 140 3.47 8.67 13.53
CA ARG A 140 3.76 8.32 14.93
C ARG A 140 2.74 8.92 15.91
N ALA A 141 1.93 9.86 15.45
CA ALA A 141 0.83 10.43 16.22
C ALA A 141 -0.50 10.16 15.48
N PRO A 142 -1.64 10.09 16.20
CA PRO A 142 -2.95 9.86 15.61
C PRO A 142 -3.47 11.05 14.79
N LYS A 143 -2.69 12.10 14.71
CA LYS A 143 -2.95 13.30 13.89
C LYS A 143 -1.67 13.70 13.15
N LEU A 144 -1.85 14.14 11.93
CA LEU A 144 -0.83 14.76 11.10
C LEU A 144 -1.33 16.17 10.74
N ASP A 145 -0.43 17.14 10.66
CA ASP A 145 -0.81 18.48 10.20
C ASP A 145 -1.29 18.43 8.74
N GLU A 146 -2.24 19.30 8.40
CA GLU A 146 -2.90 19.25 7.09
C GLU A 146 -1.92 19.55 5.95
N ALA A 147 -0.94 20.41 6.15
CA ALA A 147 0.04 20.75 5.12
C ALA A 147 0.91 19.54 4.76
N THR A 148 1.35 18.78 5.77
CA THR A 148 2.10 17.53 5.57
C THR A 148 1.23 16.46 4.89
N LEU A 149 -0.02 16.30 5.33
CA LEU A 149 -0.96 15.36 4.71
C LEU A 149 -1.17 15.67 3.23
N GLU A 150 -1.44 16.95 2.90
CA GLU A 150 -1.64 17.39 1.53
C GLU A 150 -0.40 17.16 0.65
N ALA A 151 0.80 17.42 1.19
CA ALA A 151 2.07 17.15 0.49
C ALA A 151 2.26 15.65 0.21
N LEU A 152 1.88 14.78 1.15
CA LEU A 152 1.95 13.31 0.96
C LEU A 152 0.92 12.81 -0.05
N LEU A 153 -0.30 13.34 -0.03
CA LEU A 153 -1.33 13.03 -1.03
C LEU A 153 -0.90 13.49 -2.43
N ALA A 154 -0.31 14.69 -2.55
CA ALA A 154 0.25 15.17 -3.81
C ALA A 154 1.40 14.28 -4.30
N ARG A 155 2.27 13.82 -3.40
CA ARG A 155 3.33 12.88 -3.74
C ARG A 155 2.78 11.53 -4.18
N ALA A 156 1.76 11.00 -3.51
CA ALA A 156 1.08 9.77 -3.93
C ALA A 156 0.51 9.91 -5.35
N ALA A 157 -0.16 11.02 -5.66
CA ALA A 157 -0.67 11.31 -7.00
C ALA A 157 0.45 11.34 -8.06
N ALA A 158 1.57 12.00 -7.76
CA ALA A 158 2.73 12.03 -8.65
C ALA A 158 3.35 10.64 -8.91
N LEU A 159 3.12 9.68 -8.00
CA LEU A 159 3.52 8.28 -8.13
C LEU A 159 2.46 7.40 -8.81
N GLY A 160 1.34 7.98 -9.24
CA GLY A 160 0.27 7.31 -9.96
C GLY A 160 -0.85 6.71 -9.10
N PHE A 161 -0.91 7.03 -7.81
CA PHE A 161 -2.03 6.64 -6.95
C PHE A 161 -3.20 7.62 -7.10
N ASP A 162 -4.43 7.13 -7.00
CA ASP A 162 -5.62 7.98 -7.05
C ASP A 162 -5.75 8.78 -5.73
N ARG A 163 -5.33 10.04 -5.78
CA ARG A 163 -5.41 10.95 -4.64
C ARG A 163 -6.83 11.12 -4.09
N GLN A 164 -7.83 11.12 -4.97
CA GLN A 164 -9.23 11.39 -4.59
C GLN A 164 -9.85 10.19 -3.88
N ALA A 165 -9.31 9.00 -4.09
CA ALA A 165 -9.77 7.78 -3.46
C ALA A 165 -9.25 7.60 -2.02
N PHE A 166 -8.29 8.43 -1.54
CA PHE A 166 -7.80 8.30 -0.18
C PHE A 166 -8.88 8.62 0.85
N LEU A 167 -9.12 7.69 1.75
CA LEU A 167 -10.00 7.83 2.90
C LEU A 167 -9.17 8.25 4.13
N LYS A 168 -9.55 9.36 4.79
CA LYS A 168 -8.96 9.77 6.08
C LYS A 168 -9.46 8.82 7.18
N THR A 169 -8.57 8.37 8.04
CA THR A 169 -8.90 7.49 9.16
C THR A 169 -9.15 8.31 10.41
N PRO A 170 -10.37 8.28 10.99
CA PRO A 170 -10.65 8.94 12.26
C PRO A 170 -9.90 8.28 13.42
N HIS A 171 -9.44 9.10 14.37
CA HIS A 171 -8.91 8.64 15.65
C HIS A 171 -9.71 9.26 16.78
N THR A 172 -10.27 8.44 17.66
CA THR A 172 -11.17 8.88 18.73
C THR A 172 -10.44 9.52 19.91
N GLY A 173 -9.10 9.52 19.89
CA GLY A 173 -8.27 10.07 20.95
C GLY A 173 -8.23 9.18 22.20
N ALA A 174 -8.79 8.00 22.17
CA ALA A 174 -8.64 7.01 23.22
C ALA A 174 -7.23 6.39 23.14
N ALA A 175 -6.21 7.21 23.42
CA ALA A 175 -4.88 6.71 23.72
C ALA A 175 -4.95 5.94 25.05
N ARG A 176 -4.49 4.70 25.04
CA ARG A 176 -4.13 3.98 26.28
C ARG A 176 -2.79 3.34 26.11
#